data_3112998ee948e3483480357624ee83cc
#
_entry.id   3112998ee948e3483480357624ee83cc
#
_cell.length_a   1.000
_cell.length_b   1.000
_cell.length_c   1.000
_cell.angle_alpha   90.00
_cell.angle_beta   90.00
_cell.angle_gamma   90.00
#
_symmetry.space_group_name_H-M   'P 1'
#
loop_
_entity.id
_entity.type
_entity.pdbx_description
1 polymer ?
#
loop_
_entity_poly.entity_id
_entity_poly.type
_entity_poly.pdbx_seq_one_letter_code
_entity_poly.pdbx_strand_id
1 'polypeptide(L)'
;VCKKTDQVEHMVDNFAYLINKLGFIPNGNRTYYLGRSQPPFFALMVNLLSEEKRVAILLKYKAALEKEYHFWMYGTEELNYRKPAIDRVVRLADNIVMNRYWDAKADPRPEAYAEDKHIAAASANAPEIVYRHIRAAAESGWDFSSRWFKDGKEMASIQTTDLIPVDLNCLLLY
;
A
#
# COMPACT_ATOMS: atom_id res chain seq x y z
N VAL A 1 -13.19 25.45 1.34
CA VAL A 1 -13.07 24.29 0.47
C VAL A 1 -13.81 24.60 -0.81
N CYS A 2 -13.15 24.51 -2.00
CA CYS A 2 -13.79 24.67 -3.29
C CYS A 2 -14.81 23.54 -3.48
N LYS A 3 -16.11 23.88 -3.55
CA LYS A 3 -17.19 22.92 -3.84
C LYS A 3 -17.19 22.56 -5.35
N LYS A 4 -16.13 21.85 -5.80
CA LYS A 4 -16.00 21.39 -7.19
C LYS A 4 -16.27 19.87 -7.26
N THR A 5 -17.43 19.45 -6.80
CA THR A 5 -17.83 18.04 -6.67
C THR A 5 -17.68 17.25 -7.97
N ASP A 6 -18.01 17.85 -9.12
CA ASP A 6 -17.87 17.18 -10.42
C ASP A 6 -16.39 16.89 -10.76
N GLN A 7 -15.46 17.78 -10.40
CA GLN A 7 -14.03 17.52 -10.61
C GLN A 7 -13.52 16.40 -9.68
N VAL A 8 -13.99 16.37 -8.43
CA VAL A 8 -13.66 15.28 -7.50
C VAL A 8 -14.21 13.95 -8.03
N GLU A 9 -15.44 13.93 -8.52
CA GLU A 9 -16.03 12.72 -9.12
C GLU A 9 -15.22 12.21 -10.31
N HIS A 10 -14.80 13.07 -11.23
CA HIS A 10 -13.94 12.67 -12.36
C HIS A 10 -12.59 12.10 -11.89
N MET A 11 -12.01 12.63 -10.80
CA MET A 11 -10.78 12.06 -10.22
C MET A 11 -11.04 10.66 -9.65
N VAL A 12 -12.16 10.49 -8.94
CA VAL A 12 -12.55 9.18 -8.38
C VAL A 12 -12.88 8.18 -9.50
N ASP A 13 -13.52 8.61 -10.59
CA ASP A 13 -13.76 7.78 -11.79
C ASP A 13 -12.43 7.26 -12.38
N ASN A 14 -11.40 8.12 -12.46
CA ASN A 14 -10.07 7.71 -12.93
C ASN A 14 -9.43 6.67 -12.01
N PHE A 15 -9.52 6.83 -10.69
CA PHE A 15 -9.02 5.84 -9.74
C PHE A 15 -9.82 4.53 -9.80
N ALA A 16 -11.15 4.59 -9.90
CA ALA A 16 -11.99 3.42 -10.11
C ALA A 16 -11.62 2.66 -11.39
N TYR A 17 -11.31 3.36 -12.48
CA TYR A 17 -10.81 2.75 -13.71
C TYR A 17 -9.49 1.99 -13.47
N LEU A 18 -8.53 2.59 -12.76
CA LEU A 18 -7.27 1.95 -12.45
C LEU A 18 -7.48 0.70 -11.58
N ILE A 19 -8.30 0.78 -10.54
CA ILE A 19 -8.64 -0.36 -9.68
C ILE A 19 -9.32 -1.46 -10.51
N ASN A 20 -10.28 -1.12 -11.35
CA ASN A 20 -10.97 -2.09 -12.20
C ASN A 20 -10.02 -2.79 -13.19
N LYS A 21 -8.99 -2.10 -13.67
CA LYS A 21 -8.01 -2.64 -14.61
C LYS A 21 -6.91 -3.44 -13.93
N LEU A 22 -6.38 -2.96 -12.80
CA LEU A 22 -5.14 -3.44 -12.18
C LEU A 22 -5.37 -4.13 -10.82
N GLY A 23 -6.50 -3.88 -10.17
CA GLY A 23 -6.81 -4.33 -8.81
C GLY A 23 -6.51 -3.29 -7.73
N PHE A 24 -5.74 -2.27 -8.03
CA PHE A 24 -5.26 -1.24 -7.09
C PHE A 24 -4.95 0.07 -7.82
N ILE A 25 -4.73 1.14 -7.06
CA ILE A 25 -4.20 2.40 -7.57
C ILE A 25 -2.67 2.30 -7.56
N PRO A 26 -1.98 2.26 -8.71
CA PRO A 26 -0.52 2.12 -8.72
C PRO A 26 0.18 3.35 -8.13
N ASN A 27 1.37 3.12 -7.58
CA ASN A 27 2.18 4.16 -6.93
C ASN A 27 2.56 5.33 -7.87
N GLY A 28 2.51 5.11 -9.17
CA GLY A 28 2.72 6.12 -10.20
C GLY A 28 2.34 5.63 -11.59
N ASN A 29 2.45 6.49 -12.59
CA ASN A 29 1.98 6.29 -13.96
C ASN A 29 3.04 5.68 -14.91
N ARG A 30 4.01 4.95 -14.39
CA ARG A 30 5.01 4.19 -15.17
C ARG A 30 4.88 2.70 -14.88
N THR A 31 5.26 1.87 -15.84
CA THR A 31 5.15 0.40 -15.73
C THR A 31 5.94 -0.19 -14.58
N TYR A 32 7.05 0.42 -14.17
CA TYR A 32 7.84 -0.03 -13.03
C TYR A 32 7.18 0.24 -11.67
N TYR A 33 6.13 1.06 -11.60
CA TYR A 33 5.33 1.25 -10.37
C TYR A 33 4.26 0.17 -10.14
N LEU A 34 4.04 -0.74 -11.10
CA LEU A 34 2.97 -1.75 -11.00
C LEU A 34 3.23 -2.83 -9.92
N GLY A 35 4.39 -2.84 -9.27
CA GLY A 35 4.67 -3.74 -8.15
C GLY A 35 4.10 -3.25 -6.82
N ARG A 36 3.71 -1.97 -6.71
CA ARG A 36 3.23 -1.35 -5.47
C ARG A 36 2.08 -0.37 -5.70
N SER A 37 1.17 -0.33 -4.73
CA SER A 37 -0.01 0.53 -4.75
C SER A 37 0.27 1.91 -4.13
N GLN A 38 -0.72 2.79 -4.19
CA GLN A 38 -0.94 3.86 -3.22
C GLN A 38 -1.58 3.24 -1.96
N PRO A 39 -1.49 3.89 -0.78
CA PRO A 39 -2.33 3.54 0.38
C PRO A 39 -3.82 3.59 0.03
N PRO A 40 -4.69 2.76 0.66
CA PRO A 40 -6.08 2.57 0.26
C PRO A 40 -7.00 3.73 0.69
N PHE A 41 -6.75 4.93 0.18
CA PHE A 41 -7.59 6.11 0.42
C PHE A 41 -8.85 6.15 -0.43
N PHE A 42 -9.05 5.21 -1.36
CA PHE A 42 -10.17 5.26 -2.29
C PHE A 42 -11.53 5.23 -1.58
N ALA A 43 -11.67 4.42 -0.52
CA ALA A 43 -12.89 4.37 0.28
C ALA A 43 -13.24 5.75 0.88
N LEU A 44 -12.26 6.49 1.42
CA LEU A 44 -12.48 7.84 1.95
C LEU A 44 -12.85 8.84 0.85
N MET A 45 -12.28 8.72 -0.36
CA MET A 45 -12.64 9.56 -1.50
C MET A 45 -14.10 9.31 -1.93
N VAL A 46 -14.52 8.06 -2.00
CA VAL A 46 -15.90 7.68 -2.32
C VAL A 46 -16.86 8.16 -1.24
N ASN A 47 -16.50 8.04 0.04
CA ASN A 47 -17.32 8.53 1.14
C ASN A 47 -17.53 10.05 1.06
N LEU A 48 -16.47 10.82 0.77
CA LEU A 48 -16.58 12.27 0.59
C LEU A 48 -17.61 12.66 -0.48
N LEU A 49 -17.65 11.91 -1.61
CA LEU A 49 -18.66 12.12 -2.63
C LEU A 49 -20.06 11.68 -2.18
N SER A 50 -20.16 10.66 -1.32
CA SER A 50 -21.44 10.15 -0.84
C SER A 50 -22.14 11.12 0.12
N GLU A 51 -21.42 12.01 0.77
CA GLU A 51 -21.99 13.08 1.61
C GLU A 51 -22.95 14.00 0.82
N GLU A 52 -22.65 14.23 -0.47
CA GLU A 52 -23.49 15.05 -1.34
C GLU A 52 -24.47 14.21 -2.19
N LYS A 53 -24.04 13.09 -2.74
CA LYS A 53 -24.78 12.28 -3.72
C LYS A 53 -25.35 10.96 -3.16
N ARG A 54 -25.20 10.71 -1.83
CA ARG A 54 -25.79 9.60 -1.07
C ARG A 54 -25.49 8.20 -1.61
N VAL A 55 -26.44 7.25 -1.43
CA VAL A 55 -26.28 5.82 -1.73
C VAL A 55 -25.93 5.52 -3.18
N ALA A 56 -26.36 6.35 -4.13
CA ALA A 56 -26.05 6.15 -5.56
C ALA A 56 -24.54 6.11 -5.85
N ILE A 57 -23.75 6.93 -5.15
CA ILE A 57 -22.27 6.94 -5.27
C ILE A 57 -21.68 5.66 -4.73
N LEU A 58 -22.13 5.18 -3.59
CA LEU A 58 -21.64 3.92 -3.01
C LEU A 58 -21.90 2.75 -3.95
N LEU A 59 -23.09 2.68 -4.55
CA LEU A 59 -23.42 1.65 -5.54
C LEU A 59 -22.59 1.77 -6.82
N LYS A 60 -22.34 2.99 -7.31
CA LYS A 60 -21.49 3.25 -8.48
C LYS A 60 -20.09 2.68 -8.32
N TYR A 61 -19.47 2.85 -7.15
CA TYR A 61 -18.08 2.47 -6.90
C TYR A 61 -17.91 1.16 -6.14
N LYS A 62 -19.00 0.46 -5.78
CA LYS A 62 -18.97 -0.77 -4.98
C LYS A 62 -17.96 -1.80 -5.53
N ALA A 63 -18.03 -2.11 -6.82
CA ALA A 63 -17.14 -3.10 -7.43
C ALA A 63 -15.65 -2.71 -7.35
N ALA A 64 -15.32 -1.43 -7.45
CA ALA A 64 -13.95 -0.95 -7.31
C ALA A 64 -13.49 -1.03 -5.84
N LEU A 65 -14.34 -0.66 -4.87
CA LEU A 65 -14.06 -0.78 -3.45
C LEU A 65 -13.78 -2.23 -3.05
N GLU A 66 -14.65 -3.17 -3.46
CA GLU A 66 -14.46 -4.59 -3.20
C GLU A 66 -13.17 -5.11 -3.83
N LYS A 67 -12.82 -4.66 -5.04
CA LYS A 67 -11.62 -5.10 -5.75
C LYS A 67 -10.34 -4.58 -5.09
N GLU A 68 -10.30 -3.31 -4.64
CA GLU A 68 -9.17 -2.77 -3.89
C GLU A 68 -9.01 -3.50 -2.55
N TYR A 69 -10.10 -3.74 -1.84
CA TYR A 69 -10.08 -4.51 -0.59
C TYR A 69 -9.52 -5.93 -0.81
N HIS A 70 -9.95 -6.63 -1.86
CA HIS A 70 -9.42 -7.96 -2.20
C HIS A 70 -7.92 -7.95 -2.52
N PHE A 71 -7.42 -6.90 -3.16
CA PHE A 71 -5.98 -6.74 -3.39
C PHE A 71 -5.20 -6.67 -2.07
N TRP A 72 -5.69 -5.90 -1.10
CA TRP A 72 -5.03 -5.77 0.21
C TRP A 72 -5.15 -7.04 1.06
N MET A 73 -6.23 -7.79 0.93
CA MET A 73 -6.51 -9.01 1.68
C MET A 73 -6.08 -10.30 0.97
N TYR A 74 -5.42 -10.17 -0.20
CA TYR A 74 -4.96 -11.34 -0.97
C TYR A 74 -4.03 -12.23 -0.14
N GLY A 75 -4.27 -13.55 -0.17
CA GLY A 75 -3.51 -14.56 0.58
C GLY A 75 -4.01 -14.82 2.00
N THR A 76 -5.03 -14.11 2.49
CA THR A 76 -5.57 -14.32 3.85
C THR A 76 -5.99 -15.77 4.11
N GLU A 77 -6.60 -16.43 3.13
CA GLU A 77 -7.07 -17.83 3.21
C GLU A 77 -5.93 -18.84 3.43
N GLU A 78 -4.71 -18.50 3.01
CA GLU A 78 -3.54 -19.36 3.12
C GLU A 78 -2.76 -19.17 4.43
N LEU A 79 -3.10 -18.13 5.20
CA LEU A 79 -2.41 -17.85 6.46
C LEU A 79 -2.65 -18.94 7.49
N ASN A 80 -1.59 -19.40 8.13
CA ASN A 80 -1.63 -20.38 9.20
C ASN A 80 -0.44 -20.22 10.15
N TYR A 81 -0.33 -21.03 11.21
CA TYR A 81 0.77 -20.94 12.18
C TYR A 81 2.17 -21.17 11.60
N ARG A 82 2.28 -21.93 10.49
CA ARG A 82 3.56 -22.19 9.81
C ARG A 82 3.88 -21.14 8.75
N LYS A 83 2.84 -20.44 8.25
CA LYS A 83 2.94 -19.36 7.25
C LYS A 83 2.16 -18.15 7.77
N PRO A 84 2.71 -17.42 8.77
CA PRO A 84 1.96 -16.35 9.45
C PRO A 84 1.88 -15.06 8.62
N ALA A 85 2.62 -14.94 7.52
CA ALA A 85 2.62 -13.75 6.67
C ALA A 85 2.72 -14.14 5.19
N ILE A 86 1.92 -13.48 4.37
CA ILE A 86 1.93 -13.59 2.90
C ILE A 86 1.78 -12.19 2.35
N ASP A 87 2.79 -11.73 1.61
CA ASP A 87 2.79 -10.39 1.02
C ASP A 87 2.30 -9.31 2.02
N ARG A 88 1.12 -8.75 1.77
CA ARG A 88 0.52 -7.67 2.57
C ARG A 88 -0.22 -8.13 3.81
N VAL A 89 -0.55 -9.40 3.94
CA VAL A 89 -1.34 -9.92 5.06
C VAL A 89 -0.49 -10.64 6.08
N VAL A 90 -0.77 -10.39 7.36
CA VAL A 90 -0.06 -10.96 8.49
C VAL A 90 -1.06 -11.45 9.53
N ARG A 91 -0.92 -12.70 9.94
CA ARG A 91 -1.69 -13.27 11.03
C ARG A 91 -0.97 -13.05 12.37
N LEU A 92 -1.62 -12.39 13.28
CA LEU A 92 -1.19 -12.27 14.67
C LEU A 92 -1.76 -13.41 15.53
N ALA A 93 -1.48 -13.38 16.84
CA ALA A 93 -2.15 -14.23 17.81
C ALA A 93 -3.69 -14.09 17.70
N ASP A 94 -4.43 -15.10 18.14
CA ASP A 94 -5.90 -15.10 18.18
C ASP A 94 -6.60 -14.95 16.83
N ASN A 95 -5.95 -15.38 15.75
CA ASN A 95 -6.47 -15.31 14.38
C ASN A 95 -6.75 -13.91 13.85
N ILE A 96 -6.21 -12.89 14.46
CA ILE A 96 -6.30 -11.51 13.96
C ILE A 96 -5.43 -11.40 12.71
N VAL A 97 -6.02 -10.94 11.61
CA VAL A 97 -5.31 -10.61 10.37
C VAL A 97 -5.12 -9.11 10.30
N MET A 98 -3.90 -8.68 10.03
CA MET A 98 -3.50 -7.30 9.86
C MET A 98 -2.74 -7.14 8.56
N ASN A 99 -2.54 -5.90 8.12
CA ASN A 99 -1.87 -5.59 6.87
C ASN A 99 -0.55 -4.85 7.12
N ARG A 100 0.39 -5.07 6.19
CA ARG A 100 1.66 -4.35 6.08
C ARG A 100 1.87 -3.87 4.65
N TYR A 101 2.74 -2.90 4.45
CA TYR A 101 3.19 -2.52 3.11
C TYR A 101 4.14 -3.56 2.54
N TRP A 102 4.04 -3.78 1.22
CA TRP A 102 4.78 -4.85 0.55
C TRP A 102 4.93 -4.57 -0.95
N ASP A 103 6.10 -4.90 -1.51
CA ASP A 103 6.30 -5.06 -2.96
C ASP A 103 6.80 -6.49 -3.24
N ALA A 104 6.25 -7.15 -4.23
CA ALA A 104 6.67 -8.50 -4.61
C ALA A 104 8.11 -8.54 -5.16
N LYS A 105 8.60 -7.42 -5.69
CA LYS A 105 9.97 -7.30 -6.20
C LYS A 105 10.96 -7.06 -5.05
N ALA A 106 12.18 -7.56 -5.26
CA ALA A 106 13.30 -7.44 -4.33
C ALA A 106 14.59 -6.96 -5.05
N ASP A 107 14.42 -6.10 -6.05
CA ASP A 107 15.44 -5.43 -6.82
C ASP A 107 15.43 -3.92 -6.55
N PRO A 108 16.52 -3.19 -6.83
CA PRO A 108 16.54 -1.74 -6.68
C PRO A 108 15.41 -1.08 -7.48
N ARG A 109 14.84 -0.01 -6.97
CA ARG A 109 13.83 0.76 -7.70
C ARG A 109 14.44 1.38 -8.96
N PRO A 110 13.81 1.26 -10.14
CA PRO A 110 14.33 1.89 -11.35
C PRO A 110 14.52 3.40 -11.25
N GLU A 111 13.63 4.07 -10.52
CA GLU A 111 13.64 5.53 -10.33
C GLU A 111 14.70 6.03 -9.34
N ALA A 112 15.33 5.14 -8.56
CA ALA A 112 16.31 5.46 -7.53
C ALA A 112 17.39 4.36 -7.42
N TYR A 113 17.83 3.84 -8.55
CA TYR A 113 18.66 2.64 -8.62
C TYR A 113 19.99 2.77 -7.87
N ALA A 114 20.69 3.88 -8.07
CA ALA A 114 22.00 4.12 -7.47
C ALA A 114 21.88 4.30 -5.94
N GLU A 115 20.87 5.04 -5.50
CA GLU A 115 20.58 5.30 -4.09
C GLU A 115 20.25 4.01 -3.35
N ASP A 116 19.36 3.18 -3.92
CA ASP A 116 18.96 1.91 -3.31
C ASP A 116 20.17 0.97 -3.16
N LYS A 117 21.05 0.91 -4.16
CA LYS A 117 22.27 0.12 -4.07
C LYS A 117 23.24 0.64 -3.00
N HIS A 118 23.36 1.96 -2.88
CA HIS A 118 24.20 2.57 -1.84
C HIS A 118 23.69 2.23 -0.44
N ILE A 119 22.36 2.33 -0.21
CA ILE A 119 21.74 2.00 1.08
C ILE A 119 21.93 0.52 1.40
N ALA A 120 21.72 -0.37 0.42
CA ALA A 120 21.88 -1.80 0.63
C ALA A 120 23.34 -2.16 0.95
N ALA A 121 24.33 -1.49 0.34
CA ALA A 121 25.73 -1.70 0.65
C ALA A 121 26.13 -1.26 2.06
N ALA A 122 25.42 -0.31 2.65
CA ALA A 122 25.63 0.16 4.02
C ALA A 122 24.86 -0.66 5.06
N SER A 123 23.93 -1.55 4.64
CA SER A 123 23.11 -2.36 5.53
C SER A 123 23.79 -3.66 5.96
N ALA A 124 23.44 -4.14 7.16
CA ALA A 124 23.82 -5.48 7.61
C ALA A 124 22.96 -6.60 7.00
N ASN A 125 21.82 -6.25 6.40
CA ASN A 125 20.91 -7.21 5.75
C ASN A 125 21.35 -7.52 4.33
N ALA A 126 20.88 -8.65 3.78
CA ALA A 126 21.04 -8.98 2.38
C ALA A 126 20.37 -7.91 1.48
N PRO A 127 20.99 -7.54 0.33
CA PRO A 127 20.48 -6.47 -0.53
C PRO A 127 19.01 -6.62 -0.92
N GLU A 128 18.55 -7.83 -1.21
CA GLU A 128 17.18 -8.13 -1.62
C GLU A 128 16.16 -7.83 -0.51
N ILE A 129 16.56 -8.02 0.76
CA ILE A 129 15.74 -7.68 1.93
C ILE A 129 15.62 -6.16 2.03
N VAL A 130 16.73 -5.45 1.90
CA VAL A 130 16.78 -3.98 1.97
C VAL A 130 15.94 -3.37 0.85
N TYR A 131 16.09 -3.85 -0.39
CA TYR A 131 15.31 -3.35 -1.52
C TYR A 131 13.81 -3.53 -1.30
N ARG A 132 13.38 -4.69 -0.77
CA ARG A 132 11.97 -4.91 -0.45
C ARG A 132 11.45 -3.96 0.61
N HIS A 133 12.22 -3.70 1.66
CA HIS A 133 11.85 -2.71 2.68
C HIS A 133 11.73 -1.30 2.10
N ILE A 134 12.67 -0.88 1.25
CA ILE A 134 12.64 0.42 0.58
C ILE A 134 11.40 0.54 -0.33
N ARG A 135 11.12 -0.49 -1.13
CA ARG A 135 9.96 -0.53 -2.02
C ARG A 135 8.64 -0.51 -1.26
N ALA A 136 8.55 -1.24 -0.14
CA ALA A 136 7.39 -1.22 0.74
C ALA A 136 7.19 0.16 1.42
N ALA A 137 8.28 0.83 1.81
CA ALA A 137 8.21 2.20 2.33
C ALA A 137 7.68 3.18 1.26
N ALA A 138 8.11 3.03 0.01
CA ALA A 138 7.58 3.83 -1.09
C ALA A 138 6.09 3.56 -1.38
N GLU A 139 5.57 2.35 -1.12
CA GLU A 139 4.12 2.06 -1.19
C GLU A 139 3.33 2.83 -0.13
N SER A 140 3.93 3.08 1.03
CA SER A 140 3.26 3.71 2.17
C SER A 140 2.97 5.21 1.98
N GLY A 141 3.68 5.89 1.08
CA GLY A 141 3.69 7.35 0.99
C GLY A 141 4.41 8.06 2.15
N TRP A 142 5.00 7.30 3.11
CA TRP A 142 5.83 7.80 4.20
C TRP A 142 7.33 7.51 3.98
N ASP A 143 7.72 7.45 2.75
CA ASP A 143 9.10 7.21 2.35
C ASP A 143 9.91 8.52 2.49
N PHE A 144 11.05 8.58 3.16
CA PHE A 144 11.59 7.53 3.99
C PHE A 144 11.64 8.01 5.43
N SER A 145 10.53 7.92 6.09
CA SER A 145 10.39 8.34 7.48
C SER A 145 11.18 7.39 8.39
N SER A 146 11.76 7.95 9.46
CA SER A 146 12.48 7.19 10.49
C SER A 146 11.60 6.15 11.21
N ARG A 147 10.27 6.21 11.04
CA ARG A 147 9.34 5.17 11.53
C ARG A 147 9.66 3.77 10.99
N TRP A 148 10.30 3.71 9.82
CA TRP A 148 10.70 2.47 9.18
C TRP A 148 12.08 1.97 9.60
N PHE A 149 12.86 2.75 10.35
CA PHE A 149 14.24 2.44 10.70
C PHE A 149 14.31 1.75 12.06
N LYS A 150 15.00 0.61 12.13
CA LYS A 150 15.15 -0.17 13.35
C LYS A 150 15.87 0.61 14.46
N ASP A 151 16.84 1.41 14.09
CA ASP A 151 17.60 2.28 15.02
C ASP A 151 16.99 3.70 15.14
N GLY A 152 15.93 4.01 14.38
CA GLY A 152 15.27 5.30 14.34
C GLY A 152 16.06 6.43 13.67
N LYS A 153 17.22 6.14 13.05
CA LYS A 153 18.16 7.14 12.52
C LYS A 153 18.60 6.87 11.09
N GLU A 154 19.09 5.67 10.82
CA GLU A 154 19.78 5.33 9.57
C GLU A 154 18.91 4.51 8.63
N MET A 155 18.81 4.95 7.37
CA MET A 155 18.01 4.26 6.35
C MET A 155 18.55 2.85 6.05
N ALA A 156 19.84 2.59 6.29
CA ALA A 156 20.43 1.26 6.18
C ALA A 156 19.85 0.23 7.16
N SER A 157 19.14 0.70 8.22
CA SER A 157 18.44 -0.14 9.21
C SER A 157 16.96 -0.34 8.91
N ILE A 158 16.50 0.00 7.69
CA ILE A 158 15.09 -0.05 7.29
C ILE A 158 14.48 -1.46 7.45
N GLN A 159 13.25 -1.51 8.00
CA GLN A 159 12.53 -2.75 8.33
C GLN A 159 11.02 -2.66 8.01
N THR A 160 10.64 -1.93 6.98
CA THR A 160 9.22 -1.61 6.67
C THR A 160 8.31 -2.83 6.64
N THR A 161 8.75 -3.92 6.00
CA THR A 161 7.92 -5.13 5.87
C THR A 161 7.80 -5.96 7.16
N ASP A 162 8.55 -5.60 8.20
CA ASP A 162 8.48 -6.24 9.52
C ASP A 162 7.52 -5.49 10.46
N LEU A 163 6.95 -4.39 10.01
CA LEU A 163 6.06 -3.53 10.78
C LEU A 163 4.62 -3.65 10.31
N ILE A 164 3.68 -3.53 11.25
CA ILE A 164 2.25 -3.46 11.00
C ILE A 164 1.81 -2.03 11.29
N PRO A 165 1.68 -1.17 10.25
CA PRO A 165 1.37 0.24 10.45
C PRO A 165 -0.10 0.44 10.81
N VAL A 166 -0.35 1.26 11.83
CA VAL A 166 -1.70 1.56 12.34
C VAL A 166 -2.51 2.29 11.29
N ASP A 167 -1.93 3.26 10.60
CA ASP A 167 -2.58 4.06 9.57
C ASP A 167 -3.14 3.20 8.42
N LEU A 168 -2.36 2.25 7.89
CA LEU A 168 -2.83 1.31 6.86
C LEU A 168 -4.03 0.49 7.37
N ASN A 169 -3.93 -0.06 8.58
CA ASN A 169 -4.97 -0.92 9.14
C ASN A 169 -6.25 -0.12 9.50
N CYS A 170 -6.12 1.14 9.88
CA CYS A 170 -7.27 2.03 10.04
C CYS A 170 -7.96 2.33 8.70
N LEU A 171 -7.20 2.53 7.62
CA LEU A 171 -7.76 2.74 6.28
C LEU A 171 -8.52 1.52 5.75
N LEU A 172 -8.05 0.31 6.08
CA LEU A 172 -8.70 -0.94 5.66
C LEU A 172 -9.89 -1.34 6.52
N LEU A 173 -9.97 -0.83 7.76
CA LEU A 173 -11.11 -1.00 8.65
C LEU A 173 -12.28 -0.07 8.28
N TYR A 174 -11.98 1.08 7.64
CA TYR A 174 -12.97 2.06 7.22
C TYR A 174 -13.84 1.56 6.09
#